data_71e1959ff615a93a8b45271feb78d093
#
_entry.id   71e1959ff615a93a8b45271feb78d093
#
_cell.length_a   1.000
_cell.length_b   1.000
_cell.length_c   1.000
_cell.angle_alpha   90.00
_cell.angle_beta   90.00
_cell.angle_gamma   90.00
#
_symmetry.space_group_name_H-M   'P 1'
#
loop_
_entity.id
_entity.type
_entity.pdbx_description
1 polymer ?
#
loop_
_entity_poly.entity_id
_entity_poly.type
_entity_poly.pdbx_seq_one_letter_code
_entity_poly.pdbx_strand_id
1 'polypeptide(L)'
;MPNGMYLSFLPDLTLIPLPFIYVIVGVFGAIIGSFLNVVIHRLPREESIVFPNSRCPSCETAIAFYDNVPVLSYVLLGGRCRSCKTHISARYPAVEALTGLLWAAVAWRDGLTFALPFDLVFVTAIVA
;
A
#
# COMPACT_ATOMS: atom_id res chain seq x y z
N MET A 1 -4.15 -5.90 26.83
CA MET A 1 -2.99 -6.24 25.98
C MET A 1 -2.50 -7.61 26.37
N PRO A 2 -2.58 -8.63 25.53
CA PRO A 2 -1.96 -9.90 25.86
C PRO A 2 -0.45 -9.69 25.90
N ASN A 3 0.17 -10.22 26.94
CA ASN A 3 1.62 -10.23 27.12
C ASN A 3 2.25 -11.12 26.06
N GLY A 4 2.21 -10.65 24.83
CA GLY A 4 2.79 -11.36 23.70
C GLY A 4 4.31 -11.30 23.80
N MET A 5 4.91 -12.41 23.49
CA MET A 5 6.35 -12.63 23.36
C MET A 5 6.91 -11.59 22.37
N TYR A 6 7.27 -10.41 22.92
CA TYR A 6 7.90 -9.35 22.12
C TYR A 6 9.23 -9.90 21.60
N LEU A 7 9.55 -9.53 20.38
CA LEU A 7 10.86 -9.77 19.77
C LEU A 7 11.94 -9.13 20.66
N SER A 8 12.34 -9.82 21.70
CA SER A 8 13.49 -9.43 22.55
C SER A 8 14.82 -9.44 21.79
N PHE A 9 14.75 -9.68 20.49
CA PHE A 9 15.91 -9.82 19.62
C PHE A 9 16.41 -8.49 19.02
N LEU A 10 15.64 -7.40 19.16
CA LEU A 10 16.02 -6.08 18.67
C LEU A 10 15.95 -5.05 19.80
N PRO A 11 17.04 -4.90 20.59
CA PRO A 11 17.07 -4.01 21.74
C PRO A 11 16.83 -2.52 21.38
N ASP A 12 17.10 -2.12 20.15
CA ASP A 12 16.99 -0.73 19.71
C ASP A 12 15.59 -0.31 19.23
N LEU A 13 14.67 -1.26 19.03
CA LEU A 13 13.31 -0.95 18.60
C LEU A 13 12.46 -0.31 19.72
N THR A 14 12.91 -0.40 20.97
CA THR A 14 12.23 0.23 22.11
C THR A 14 12.30 1.77 22.10
N LEU A 15 13.20 2.33 21.29
CA LEU A 15 13.34 3.79 21.13
C LEU A 15 12.31 4.38 20.16
N ILE A 16 11.66 3.56 19.33
CA ILE A 16 10.64 4.03 18.39
C ILE A 16 9.26 3.97 19.05
N PRO A 17 8.54 5.09 19.15
CA PRO A 17 7.18 5.09 19.69
C PRO A 17 6.29 4.12 18.91
N LEU A 18 5.55 3.25 19.61
CA LEU A 18 4.64 2.27 19.01
C LEU A 18 3.70 2.86 17.94
N PRO A 19 3.09 4.05 18.14
CA PRO A 19 2.25 4.65 17.10
C PRO A 19 2.99 4.90 15.79
N PHE A 20 4.27 5.22 15.86
CA PHE A 20 5.10 5.45 14.66
C PHE A 20 5.34 4.15 13.87
N ILE A 21 5.48 3.02 14.55
CA ILE A 21 5.59 1.71 13.90
C ILE A 21 4.31 1.37 13.12
N TYR A 22 3.14 1.64 13.69
CA TYR A 22 1.86 1.39 13.00
C TYR A 22 1.71 2.26 11.75
N VAL A 23 2.17 3.51 11.81
CA VAL A 23 2.20 4.40 10.64
C VAL A 23 3.11 3.85 9.55
N ILE A 24 4.31 3.40 9.92
CA ILE A 24 5.25 2.78 8.97
C ILE A 24 4.63 1.55 8.30
N VAL A 25 4.05 0.65 9.09
CA VAL A 25 3.39 -0.56 8.57
C VAL A 25 2.23 -0.18 7.64
N GLY A 26 1.44 0.81 8.01
CA GLY A 26 0.35 1.32 7.18
C GLY A 26 0.83 1.91 5.85
N VAL A 27 1.92 2.67 5.85
CA VAL A 27 2.54 3.21 4.63
C VAL A 27 3.02 2.08 3.72
N PHE A 28 3.70 1.07 4.27
CA PHE A 28 4.07 -0.12 3.49
C PHE A 28 2.84 -0.84 2.92
N GLY A 29 1.77 -0.98 3.72
CA GLY A 29 0.51 -1.53 3.26
C GLY A 29 -0.08 -0.75 2.09
N ALA A 30 -0.04 0.58 2.12
CA ALA A 30 -0.49 1.42 1.02
C ALA A 30 0.38 1.25 -0.25
N ILE A 31 1.69 1.07 -0.10
CA ILE A 31 2.60 0.75 -1.22
C ILE A 31 2.24 -0.61 -1.84
N ILE A 32 1.99 -1.62 -1.02
CA ILE A 32 1.49 -2.92 -1.49
C ILE A 32 0.13 -2.77 -2.19
N GLY A 33 -0.77 -1.96 -1.63
CA GLY A 33 -2.06 -1.65 -2.25
C GLY A 33 -1.94 -1.00 -3.63
N SER A 34 -0.95 -0.12 -3.82
CA SER A 34 -0.64 0.47 -5.13
C SER A 34 -0.20 -0.61 -6.13
N PHE A 35 0.65 -1.55 -5.70
CA PHE A 35 1.03 -2.70 -6.52
C PHE A 35 -0.17 -3.62 -6.82
N LEU A 36 -1.04 -3.86 -5.84
CA LEU A 36 -2.27 -4.65 -6.04
C LEU A 36 -3.16 -4.07 -7.15
N ASN A 37 -3.26 -2.76 -7.26
CA ASN A 37 -3.99 -2.12 -8.36
C ASN A 37 -3.44 -2.56 -9.73
N VAL A 38 -2.12 -2.68 -9.86
CA VAL A 38 -1.48 -3.18 -11.09
C VAL A 38 -1.84 -4.64 -11.32
N VAL A 39 -1.75 -5.48 -10.29
CA VAL A 39 -2.08 -6.91 -10.35
C VAL A 39 -3.54 -7.12 -10.75
N ILE A 40 -4.47 -6.46 -10.05
CA ILE A 40 -5.91 -6.56 -10.30
C ILE A 40 -6.27 -6.14 -11.73
N HIS A 41 -5.56 -5.15 -12.27
CA HIS A 41 -5.83 -4.64 -13.61
C HIS A 41 -5.21 -5.50 -14.73
N ARG A 42 -3.98 -5.94 -14.54
CA ARG A 42 -3.18 -6.58 -15.59
C ARG A 42 -3.30 -8.10 -15.60
N LEU A 43 -3.38 -8.74 -14.43
CA LEU A 43 -3.40 -10.20 -14.34
C LEU A 43 -4.56 -10.85 -15.13
N PRO A 44 -5.82 -10.35 -15.05
CA PRO A 44 -6.92 -10.90 -15.85
C PRO A 44 -6.77 -10.69 -17.36
N ARG A 45 -5.88 -9.78 -17.77
CA ARG A 45 -5.58 -9.47 -19.18
C ARG A 45 -4.34 -10.18 -19.71
N GLU A 46 -3.74 -11.03 -18.88
CA GLU A 46 -2.48 -11.71 -19.21
C GLU A 46 -1.32 -10.74 -19.54
N GLU A 47 -1.41 -9.51 -19.01
CA GLU A 47 -0.40 -8.47 -19.20
C GLU A 47 0.72 -8.60 -18.15
N SER A 48 1.95 -8.23 -18.52
CA SER A 48 3.08 -8.20 -17.58
C SER A 48 2.81 -7.21 -16.44
N ILE A 49 3.00 -7.69 -15.20
CA ILE A 49 2.89 -6.85 -13.98
C ILE A 49 4.16 -6.02 -13.72
N VAL A 50 5.24 -6.30 -14.43
CA VAL A 50 6.54 -5.64 -14.24
C VAL A 50 6.74 -4.52 -15.25
N PHE A 51 6.46 -4.77 -16.53
CA PHE A 51 6.65 -3.80 -17.61
C PHE A 51 5.42 -3.76 -18.53
N PRO A 52 5.12 -2.61 -19.16
CA PRO A 52 5.73 -1.28 -18.94
C PRO A 52 5.30 -0.66 -17.61
N ASN A 53 5.98 0.42 -17.22
CA ASN A 53 5.60 1.23 -16.06
C ASN A 53 4.14 1.73 -16.18
N SER A 54 3.55 2.11 -15.05
CA SER A 54 2.19 2.67 -15.02
C SER A 54 2.06 3.85 -15.98
N ARG A 55 0.99 3.87 -16.77
CA ARG A 55 0.71 4.89 -17.78
C ARG A 55 -0.71 5.42 -17.62
N CYS A 56 -0.91 6.66 -18.03
CA CYS A 56 -2.24 7.21 -18.11
C CYS A 56 -3.04 6.48 -19.22
N PRO A 57 -4.26 5.98 -18.97
CA PRO A 57 -5.03 5.26 -19.98
C PRO A 57 -5.50 6.15 -21.15
N SER A 58 -5.49 7.47 -20.96
CA SER A 58 -5.97 8.42 -21.99
C SER A 58 -4.87 8.99 -22.86
N CYS A 59 -3.72 9.37 -22.30
CA CYS A 59 -2.61 9.99 -23.05
C CYS A 59 -1.37 9.09 -23.16
N GLU A 60 -1.42 7.90 -22.55
CA GLU A 60 -0.33 6.92 -22.52
C GLU A 60 1.01 7.43 -21.95
N THR A 61 1.05 8.65 -21.42
CA THR A 61 2.23 9.20 -20.77
C THR A 61 2.56 8.36 -19.54
N ALA A 62 3.83 7.99 -19.41
CA ALA A 62 4.32 7.26 -18.25
C ALA A 62 4.12 8.09 -16.97
N ILE A 63 3.59 7.46 -15.93
CA ILE A 63 3.42 8.10 -14.63
C ILE A 63 4.79 8.14 -13.95
N ALA A 64 5.22 9.36 -13.58
CA ALA A 64 6.46 9.53 -12.84
C ALA A 64 6.38 8.84 -11.46
N PHE A 65 7.51 8.38 -10.94
CA PHE A 65 7.53 7.66 -9.66
C PHE A 65 6.98 8.50 -8.50
N TYR A 66 7.19 9.81 -8.50
CA TYR A 66 6.65 10.73 -7.48
C TYR A 66 5.13 10.96 -7.63
N ASP A 67 4.56 10.70 -8.80
CA ASP A 67 3.11 10.73 -9.03
C ASP A 67 2.45 9.37 -8.70
N ASN A 68 3.24 8.39 -8.29
CA ASN A 68 2.77 7.07 -7.89
C ASN A 68 2.85 6.84 -6.36
N VAL A 69 3.02 7.92 -5.58
CA VAL A 69 2.97 7.83 -4.13
C VAL A 69 1.53 7.54 -3.70
N PRO A 70 1.30 6.42 -2.96
CA PRO A 70 -0.06 5.98 -2.65
C PRO A 70 -0.90 7.06 -1.98
N VAL A 71 -2.15 7.20 -2.41
CA VAL A 71 -3.14 8.16 -1.92
C VAL A 71 -2.71 9.62 -2.09
N LEU A 72 -1.48 9.96 -1.67
CA LEU A 72 -0.97 11.33 -1.63
C LEU A 72 -0.96 11.98 -3.02
N SER A 73 -0.41 11.28 -4.02
CA SER A 73 -0.37 11.79 -5.41
C SER A 73 -1.76 12.03 -5.97
N TYR A 74 -2.72 11.15 -5.67
CA TYR A 74 -4.10 11.32 -6.09
C TYR A 74 -4.71 12.60 -5.51
N VAL A 75 -4.51 12.85 -4.22
CA VAL A 75 -5.02 14.05 -3.56
C VAL A 75 -4.36 15.32 -4.10
N LEU A 76 -3.03 15.32 -4.24
CA LEU A 76 -2.27 16.48 -4.73
C LEU A 76 -2.60 16.82 -6.20
N LEU A 77 -2.88 15.83 -7.03
CA LEU A 77 -3.27 16.01 -8.44
C LEU A 77 -4.78 16.24 -8.62
N GLY A 78 -5.56 16.25 -7.53
CA GLY A 78 -7.02 16.40 -7.58
C GLY A 78 -7.70 15.27 -8.36
N GLY A 79 -7.17 14.05 -8.29
CA GLY A 79 -7.70 12.89 -9.01
C GLY A 79 -7.54 12.96 -10.53
N ARG A 80 -6.55 13.68 -11.04
CA ARG A 80 -6.35 13.91 -12.47
C ARG A 80 -4.93 13.60 -12.92
N CYS A 81 -4.81 13.17 -14.17
CA CYS A 81 -3.51 13.01 -14.80
C CYS A 81 -2.75 14.35 -14.83
N ARG A 82 -1.45 14.33 -14.54
CA ARG A 82 -0.60 15.53 -14.60
C ARG A 82 -0.54 16.13 -15.99
N SER A 83 -0.49 15.30 -17.04
CA SER A 83 -0.31 15.71 -18.43
C SER A 83 -1.62 16.11 -19.11
N CYS A 84 -2.58 15.18 -19.20
CA CYS A 84 -3.82 15.40 -19.98
C CYS A 84 -5.03 15.84 -19.14
N LYS A 85 -4.89 15.90 -17.79
CA LYS A 85 -5.95 16.29 -16.85
C LYS A 85 -7.18 15.37 -16.84
N THR A 86 -7.14 14.24 -17.53
CA THR A 86 -8.22 13.23 -17.48
C THR A 86 -8.38 12.74 -16.04
N HIS A 87 -9.63 12.49 -15.67
CA HIS A 87 -9.97 11.99 -14.34
C HIS A 87 -9.46 10.55 -14.13
N ILE A 88 -8.80 10.34 -13.01
CA ILE A 88 -8.32 9.02 -12.58
C ILE A 88 -9.35 8.44 -11.60
N SER A 89 -9.66 7.15 -11.76
CA SER A 89 -10.62 6.48 -10.90
C SER A 89 -10.21 6.52 -9.42
N ALA A 90 -11.17 6.86 -8.55
CA ALA A 90 -11.00 6.84 -7.10
C ALA A 90 -10.78 5.42 -6.54
N ARG A 91 -10.97 4.37 -7.34
CA ARG A 91 -10.65 2.98 -6.99
C ARG A 91 -9.19 2.82 -6.60
N TYR A 92 -8.28 3.48 -7.32
CA TYR A 92 -6.84 3.37 -7.06
C TYR A 92 -6.46 3.79 -5.64
N PRO A 93 -6.73 5.04 -5.21
CA PRO A 93 -6.42 5.45 -3.84
C PRO A 93 -7.28 4.73 -2.80
N ALA A 94 -8.48 4.26 -3.15
CA ALA A 94 -9.31 3.49 -2.24
C ALA A 94 -8.67 2.14 -1.87
N VAL A 95 -8.14 1.39 -2.84
CA VAL A 95 -7.43 0.13 -2.59
C VAL A 95 -6.15 0.38 -1.79
N GLU A 96 -5.41 1.43 -2.13
CA GLU A 96 -4.19 1.82 -1.41
C GLU A 96 -4.48 2.16 0.06
N ALA A 97 -5.46 3.02 0.30
CA ALA A 97 -5.87 3.41 1.65
C ALA A 97 -6.41 2.22 2.45
N LEU A 98 -7.26 1.39 1.84
CA LEU A 98 -7.82 0.22 2.49
C LEU A 98 -6.72 -0.76 2.92
N THR A 99 -5.80 -1.08 2.03
CA THR A 99 -4.68 -1.99 2.33
C THR A 99 -3.79 -1.42 3.43
N GLY A 100 -3.46 -0.13 3.35
CA GLY A 100 -2.67 0.54 4.38
C GLY A 100 -3.34 0.54 5.76
N LEU A 101 -4.64 0.84 5.82
CA LEU A 101 -5.40 0.83 7.07
C LEU A 101 -5.53 -0.57 7.65
N LEU A 102 -5.77 -1.58 6.83
CA LEU A 102 -5.84 -2.98 7.27
C LEU A 102 -4.50 -3.45 7.81
N TRP A 103 -3.39 -3.10 7.17
CA TRP A 103 -2.05 -3.42 7.65
C TRP A 103 -1.75 -2.77 9.00
N ALA A 104 -2.09 -1.50 9.17
CA ALA A 104 -1.93 -0.80 10.44
C ALA A 104 -2.81 -1.40 11.54
N ALA A 105 -4.06 -1.79 11.22
CA ALA A 105 -4.98 -2.42 12.16
C ALA A 105 -4.50 -3.81 12.60
N VAL A 106 -3.98 -4.62 11.66
CA VAL A 106 -3.39 -5.94 11.98
C VAL A 106 -2.17 -5.77 12.86
N ALA A 107 -1.27 -4.84 12.53
CA ALA A 107 -0.10 -4.56 13.35
C ALA A 107 -0.47 -4.06 14.76
N TRP A 108 -1.53 -3.27 14.87
CA TRP A 108 -2.05 -2.82 16.15
C TRP A 108 -2.65 -3.96 16.98
N ARG A 109 -3.37 -4.90 16.34
CA ARG A 109 -3.97 -6.05 16.99
C ARG A 109 -2.94 -7.07 17.46
N ASP A 110 -2.01 -7.43 16.58
CA ASP A 110 -1.08 -8.56 16.79
C ASP A 110 0.26 -8.13 17.38
N GLY A 111 0.58 -6.82 17.31
CA GLY A 111 1.89 -6.31 17.66
C GLY A 111 2.98 -6.82 16.69
N LEU A 112 4.23 -6.66 17.07
CA LEU A 112 5.39 -7.15 16.31
C LEU A 112 5.69 -8.62 16.67
N THR A 113 4.77 -9.51 16.32
CA THR A 113 4.89 -10.96 16.56
C THR A 113 5.31 -11.70 15.30
N PHE A 114 5.71 -12.96 15.44
CA PHE A 114 6.02 -13.82 14.29
C PHE A 114 4.78 -14.12 13.41
N ALA A 115 3.57 -13.94 13.95
CA ALA A 115 2.33 -14.11 13.19
C ALA A 115 2.07 -12.95 12.23
N LEU A 116 2.55 -11.75 12.54
CA LEU A 116 2.28 -10.53 11.77
C LEU A 116 2.50 -10.69 10.25
N PRO A 117 3.66 -11.20 9.75
CA PRO A 117 3.86 -11.34 8.31
C PRO A 117 2.81 -12.22 7.63
N PHE A 118 2.37 -13.29 8.29
CA PHE A 118 1.36 -14.20 7.75
C PHE A 118 0.00 -13.53 7.66
N ASP A 119 -0.39 -12.78 8.70
CA ASP A 119 -1.64 -12.05 8.74
C ASP A 119 -1.67 -10.90 7.73
N LEU A 120 -0.54 -10.22 7.50
CA LEU A 120 -0.42 -9.20 6.46
C LEU A 120 -0.57 -9.79 5.05
N VAL A 121 0.04 -10.94 4.78
CA VAL A 121 -0.13 -11.66 3.51
C VAL A 121 -1.58 -12.09 3.32
N PHE A 122 -2.21 -12.63 4.36
CA PHE A 122 -3.60 -13.06 4.32
C PHE A 122 -4.56 -11.91 4.02
N VAL A 123 -4.42 -10.79 4.72
CA VAL A 123 -5.23 -9.59 4.49
C VAL A 123 -5.01 -9.03 3.08
N THR A 124 -3.77 -9.04 2.60
CA THR A 124 -3.44 -8.61 1.24
C THR A 124 -4.13 -9.48 0.19
N ALA A 125 -4.16 -10.80 0.41
CA ALA A 125 -4.85 -11.73 -0.48
C ALA A 125 -6.38 -11.51 -0.51
N ILE A 126 -6.98 -11.09 0.61
CA ILE A 126 -8.42 -10.77 0.66
C ILE A 126 -8.73 -9.49 -0.15
N VAL A 127 -7.84 -8.51 -0.14
CA VAL A 127 -8.02 -7.25 -0.89
C VAL A 127 -7.77 -7.46 -2.39
N ALA A 128 -6.89 -8.38 -2.75
CA ALA A 128 -6.57 -8.68 -4.15
C ALA A 128 -7.71 -9.38 -4.88
#